data_8866658e14a0158af6e1102df798e234
#
_entry.id   8866658e14a0158af6e1102df798e234
#
_cell.length_a   1.000
_cell.length_b   1.000
_cell.length_c   1.000
_cell.angle_alpha   90.00
_cell.angle_beta   90.00
_cell.angle_gamma   90.00
#
_symmetry.space_group_name_H-M   'P 1'
#
loop_
_entity.id
_entity.type
_entity.pdbx_description
1 polymer ?
#
loop_
_entity_poly.entity_id
_entity_poly.type
_entity_poly.pdbx_seq_one_letter_code
_entity_poly.pdbx_strand_id
1 'polypeptide(L)'
;MLTERQVKVLKLRARGLSLREVAFSLNVSHQDIAVVEKRALRNLELARQTIIAYKLATSPVKVLLSEGTRHVDIPALVIEEADRAGVKIKADISLLLKLIWRRARSCIESRRVKKPIMVLVDREGEVEVYPYQDIQHLHQEIEKL
;
A
#
# COMPACT_ATOMS: atom_id res chain seq x y z
N MET A 1 9.06 -0.81 16.06
CA MET A 1 7.74 -0.91 16.69
C MET A 1 7.32 0.43 17.29
N LEU A 2 6.05 0.61 17.50
CA LEU A 2 5.53 1.79 18.19
C LEU A 2 5.76 1.66 19.72
N THR A 3 6.15 2.75 20.36
CA THR A 3 6.25 2.81 21.81
C THR A 3 4.86 2.92 22.44
N GLU A 4 4.78 2.62 23.73
CA GLU A 4 3.52 2.75 24.47
C GLU A 4 2.96 4.19 24.39
N ARG A 5 3.82 5.20 24.54
CA ARG A 5 3.43 6.61 24.43
C ARG A 5 2.92 6.94 23.02
N GLN A 6 3.59 6.44 21.98
CA GLN A 6 3.14 6.62 20.61
C GLN A 6 1.76 6.02 20.40
N VAL A 7 1.50 4.82 20.90
CA VAL A 7 0.18 4.18 20.82
C VAL A 7 -0.89 5.01 21.52
N LYS A 8 -0.60 5.51 22.73
CA LYS A 8 -1.54 6.36 23.47
C LYS A 8 -1.92 7.62 22.69
N VAL A 9 -0.92 8.30 22.11
CA VAL A 9 -1.14 9.50 21.31
C VAL A 9 -2.01 9.18 20.10
N LEU A 10 -1.69 8.12 19.37
CA LEU A 10 -2.46 7.70 18.19
C LEU A 10 -3.90 7.34 18.54
N LYS A 11 -4.12 6.66 19.65
CA LYS A 11 -5.48 6.31 20.12
C LYS A 11 -6.31 7.57 20.38
N LEU A 12 -5.75 8.53 21.06
CA LEU A 12 -6.45 9.78 21.38
C LEU A 12 -6.72 10.60 20.12
N ARG A 13 -5.74 10.68 19.20
CA ARG A 13 -5.93 11.35 17.92
C ARG A 13 -7.02 10.68 17.07
N ALA A 14 -7.09 9.37 17.09
CA ALA A 14 -8.13 8.62 16.37
C ALA A 14 -9.54 8.90 16.89
N ARG A 15 -9.66 9.33 18.15
CA ARG A 15 -10.93 9.77 18.74
C ARG A 15 -11.30 11.20 18.36
N GLY A 16 -10.46 11.90 17.59
CA GLY A 16 -10.70 13.26 17.15
C GLY A 16 -10.12 14.35 18.06
N LEU A 17 -9.34 13.99 19.08
CA LEU A 17 -8.70 14.99 19.93
C LEU A 17 -7.61 15.75 19.16
N SER A 18 -7.53 17.05 19.41
CA SER A 18 -6.43 17.89 18.89
C SER A 18 -5.11 17.54 19.61
N LEU A 19 -3.98 17.98 19.06
CA LEU A 19 -2.68 17.81 19.72
C LEU A 19 -2.66 18.48 21.10
N ARG A 20 -3.31 19.64 21.23
CA ARG A 20 -3.39 20.34 22.52
C ARG A 20 -4.21 19.57 23.55
N GLU A 21 -5.34 19.01 23.11
CA GLU A 21 -6.19 18.17 23.97
C GLU A 21 -5.46 16.91 24.42
N VAL A 22 -4.71 16.27 23.52
CA VAL A 22 -3.87 15.11 23.85
C VAL A 22 -2.79 15.49 24.86
N ALA A 23 -2.09 16.60 24.63
CA ALA A 23 -1.06 17.11 25.51
C ALA A 23 -1.62 17.39 26.92
N PHE A 24 -2.77 18.03 26.99
CA PHE A 24 -3.47 18.27 28.27
C PHE A 24 -3.80 16.96 28.97
N SER A 25 -4.38 16.00 28.23
CA SER A 25 -4.77 14.69 28.76
C SER A 25 -3.60 13.89 29.32
N LEU A 26 -2.42 14.00 28.70
CA LEU A 26 -1.22 13.28 29.12
C LEU A 26 -0.28 14.11 30.01
N ASN A 27 -0.68 15.32 30.34
CA ASN A 27 0.07 16.25 31.20
C ASN A 27 1.50 16.52 30.68
N VAL A 28 1.62 16.80 29.39
CA VAL A 28 2.88 17.12 28.70
C VAL A 28 2.67 18.34 27.81
N SER A 29 3.78 18.89 27.26
CA SER A 29 3.68 20.05 26.38
C SER A 29 3.10 19.66 24.99
N HIS A 30 2.50 20.63 24.33
CA HIS A 30 1.99 20.48 22.97
C HIS A 30 3.12 20.10 21.99
N GLN A 31 4.29 20.74 22.14
CA GLN A 31 5.46 20.43 21.29
C GLN A 31 5.94 18.99 21.45
N ASP A 32 5.95 18.48 22.70
CA ASP A 32 6.35 17.09 22.97
C ASP A 32 5.40 16.10 22.28
N ILE A 33 4.10 16.37 22.34
CA ILE A 33 3.11 15.50 21.69
C ILE A 33 3.24 15.55 20.16
N ALA A 34 3.49 16.73 19.59
CA ALA A 34 3.73 16.86 18.15
C ALA A 34 4.93 16.03 17.68
N VAL A 35 6.01 16.03 18.45
CA VAL A 35 7.20 15.21 18.17
C VAL A 35 6.87 13.71 18.28
N VAL A 36 6.15 13.31 19.31
CA VAL A 36 5.76 11.90 19.50
C VAL A 36 4.90 11.41 18.32
N GLU A 37 3.91 12.18 17.91
CA GLU A 37 3.06 11.84 16.77
C GLU A 37 3.88 11.73 15.47
N LYS A 38 4.74 12.71 15.21
CA LYS A 38 5.59 12.71 14.00
C LYS A 38 6.48 11.46 13.94
N ARG A 39 7.09 11.08 15.07
CA ARG A 39 7.92 9.88 15.14
C ARG A 39 7.12 8.61 14.97
N ALA A 40 5.91 8.55 15.52
CA ALA A 40 5.01 7.41 15.35
C ALA A 40 4.63 7.22 13.88
N LEU A 41 4.25 8.30 13.19
CA LEU A 41 3.88 8.26 11.77
C LEU A 41 5.07 7.90 10.89
N ARG A 42 6.27 8.37 11.23
CA ARG A 42 7.49 7.98 10.53
C ARG A 42 7.78 6.49 10.69
N ASN A 43 7.66 5.96 11.91
CA ASN A 43 7.85 4.53 12.16
C ASN A 43 6.83 3.69 11.37
N LEU A 44 5.59 4.14 11.30
CA LEU A 44 4.56 3.48 10.52
C LEU A 44 4.92 3.46 9.03
N GLU A 45 5.38 4.58 8.48
CA GLU A 45 5.78 4.66 7.07
C GLU A 45 6.97 3.76 6.75
N LEU A 46 7.98 3.74 7.62
CA LEU A 46 9.15 2.86 7.44
C LEU A 46 8.75 1.38 7.49
N ALA A 47 7.85 1.00 8.41
CA ALA A 47 7.33 -0.36 8.50
C ALA A 47 6.55 -0.74 7.23
N ARG A 48 5.73 0.16 6.73
CA ARG A 48 4.97 -0.03 5.49
C ARG A 48 5.90 -0.23 4.29
N GLN A 49 6.94 0.58 4.16
CA GLN A 49 7.94 0.45 3.09
C GLN A 49 8.68 -0.90 3.20
N THR A 50 8.99 -1.34 4.40
CA THR A 50 9.62 -2.65 4.63
C THR A 50 8.73 -3.79 4.16
N ILE A 51 7.44 -3.74 4.47
CA ILE A 51 6.46 -4.74 4.02
C ILE A 51 6.35 -4.75 2.49
N ILE A 52 6.28 -3.57 1.87
CA ILE A 52 6.21 -3.45 0.41
C ILE A 52 7.48 -4.00 -0.23
N ALA A 53 8.64 -3.67 0.29
CA ALA A 53 9.92 -4.18 -0.21
C ALA A 53 9.97 -5.70 -0.14
N TYR A 54 9.53 -6.29 1.00
CA TYR A 54 9.42 -7.74 1.15
C TYR A 54 8.52 -8.35 0.07
N LYS A 55 7.34 -7.77 -0.15
CA LYS A 55 6.39 -8.25 -1.17
C LYS A 55 6.95 -8.12 -2.58
N LEU A 56 7.62 -7.03 -2.88
CA LEU A 56 8.29 -6.84 -4.18
C LEU A 56 9.39 -7.88 -4.40
N ALA A 57 10.15 -8.19 -3.37
CA ALA A 57 11.24 -9.16 -3.46
C ALA A 57 10.77 -10.60 -3.61
N THR A 58 9.65 -10.95 -3.00
CA THR A 58 9.24 -12.35 -2.84
C THR A 58 8.03 -12.78 -3.67
N SER A 59 7.23 -11.84 -4.19
CA SER A 59 6.04 -12.19 -4.96
C SER A 59 6.41 -12.85 -6.29
N PRO A 60 5.91 -14.05 -6.58
CA PRO A 60 6.17 -14.73 -7.83
C PRO A 60 5.49 -14.07 -9.03
N VAL A 61 4.46 -13.26 -8.80
CA VAL A 61 3.72 -12.57 -9.86
C VAL A 61 3.83 -11.06 -9.64
N LYS A 62 4.39 -10.37 -10.64
CA LYS A 62 4.48 -8.92 -10.70
C LYS A 62 3.99 -8.48 -12.06
N VAL A 63 2.88 -7.78 -12.10
CA VAL A 63 2.29 -7.30 -13.36
C VAL A 63 2.31 -5.79 -13.35
N LEU A 64 3.09 -5.20 -14.24
CA LEU A 64 3.09 -3.76 -14.45
C LEU A 64 2.10 -3.44 -15.57
N LEU A 65 0.98 -2.85 -15.18
CA LEU A 65 -0.05 -2.43 -16.13
C LEU A 65 0.33 -1.08 -16.72
N SER A 66 0.58 -1.06 -18.01
CA SER A 66 1.03 0.13 -18.72
C SER A 66 -0.11 1.06 -19.10
N GLU A 67 0.23 2.31 -19.37
CA GLU A 67 -0.70 3.32 -19.89
C GLU A 67 -1.44 2.79 -21.13
N GLY A 68 -2.72 3.05 -21.18
CA GLY A 68 -3.60 2.62 -22.28
C GLY A 68 -4.31 1.30 -22.07
N THR A 69 -3.90 0.50 -21.09
CA THR A 69 -4.58 -0.77 -20.78
C THR A 69 -6.03 -0.50 -20.37
N ARG A 70 -6.98 -1.19 -20.98
CA ARG A 70 -8.39 -1.07 -20.60
C ARG A 70 -8.63 -1.74 -19.26
N HIS A 71 -9.36 -1.06 -18.37
CA HIS A 71 -9.56 -1.59 -17.02
C HIS A 71 -10.25 -2.97 -17.03
N VAL A 72 -11.14 -3.24 -18.01
CA VAL A 72 -11.82 -4.53 -18.13
C VAL A 72 -10.87 -5.68 -18.50
N ASP A 73 -9.71 -5.38 -19.08
CA ASP A 73 -8.72 -6.39 -19.48
C ASP A 73 -7.75 -6.73 -18.34
N ILE A 74 -7.71 -5.93 -17.29
CA ILE A 74 -6.75 -6.10 -16.18
C ILE A 74 -6.87 -7.46 -15.51
N PRO A 75 -8.08 -7.95 -15.13
CA PRO A 75 -8.18 -9.26 -14.48
C PRO A 75 -7.60 -10.39 -15.32
N ALA A 76 -7.86 -10.40 -16.62
CA ALA A 76 -7.33 -11.43 -17.51
C ALA A 76 -5.80 -11.41 -17.56
N LEU A 77 -5.18 -10.21 -17.63
CA LEU A 77 -3.73 -10.07 -17.63
C LEU A 77 -3.11 -10.60 -16.33
N VAL A 78 -3.71 -10.28 -15.19
CA VAL A 78 -3.22 -10.71 -13.88
C VAL A 78 -3.37 -12.23 -13.72
N ILE A 79 -4.53 -12.77 -14.08
CA ILE A 79 -4.80 -14.21 -14.00
C ILE A 79 -3.85 -14.99 -14.91
N GLU A 80 -3.61 -14.51 -16.12
CA GLU A 80 -2.68 -15.15 -17.07
C GLU A 80 -1.27 -15.23 -16.51
N GLU A 81 -0.76 -14.15 -15.93
CA GLU A 81 0.57 -14.15 -15.31
C GLU A 81 0.64 -15.07 -14.09
N ALA A 82 -0.43 -15.10 -13.29
CA ALA A 82 -0.51 -16.02 -12.15
C ALA A 82 -0.51 -17.48 -12.60
N ASP A 83 -1.25 -17.79 -13.64
CA ASP A 83 -1.29 -19.15 -14.22
C ASP A 83 0.10 -19.57 -14.72
N ARG A 84 0.83 -18.70 -15.38
CA ARG A 84 2.21 -18.97 -15.82
C ARG A 84 3.14 -19.26 -14.65
N ALA A 85 2.94 -18.58 -13.53
CA ALA A 85 3.73 -18.77 -12.32
C ALA A 85 3.25 -19.94 -11.46
N GLY A 86 2.16 -20.61 -11.84
CA GLY A 86 1.57 -21.70 -11.07
C GLY A 86 0.88 -21.25 -9.79
N VAL A 87 0.42 -20.01 -9.74
CA VAL A 87 -0.24 -19.43 -8.56
C VAL A 87 -1.74 -19.33 -8.81
N LYS A 88 -2.53 -19.86 -7.89
CA LYS A 88 -3.99 -19.70 -7.93
C LYS A 88 -4.38 -18.45 -7.15
N ILE A 89 -4.95 -17.48 -7.86
CA ILE A 89 -5.43 -16.24 -7.24
C ILE A 89 -6.68 -16.52 -6.42
N LYS A 90 -6.72 -16.01 -5.20
CA LYS A 90 -7.88 -16.11 -4.30
C LYS A 90 -9.03 -15.19 -4.72
N ALA A 91 -8.73 -14.09 -5.39
CA ALA A 91 -9.72 -13.13 -5.83
C ALA A 91 -10.36 -13.57 -7.15
N ASP A 92 -11.66 -13.40 -7.27
CA ASP A 92 -12.34 -13.51 -8.55
C ASP A 92 -12.22 -12.21 -9.37
N ILE A 93 -12.73 -12.22 -10.60
CA ILE A 93 -12.68 -11.06 -11.51
C ILE A 93 -13.30 -9.81 -10.87
N SER A 94 -14.45 -9.98 -10.22
CA SER A 94 -15.15 -8.86 -9.58
C SER A 94 -14.32 -8.25 -8.46
N LEU A 95 -13.71 -9.07 -7.62
CA LEU A 95 -12.87 -8.61 -6.52
C LEU A 95 -11.59 -7.95 -7.05
N LEU A 96 -10.98 -8.50 -8.11
CA LEU A 96 -9.81 -7.88 -8.75
C LEU A 96 -10.13 -6.48 -9.25
N LEU A 97 -11.26 -6.29 -9.94
CA LEU A 97 -11.69 -4.97 -10.40
C LEU A 97 -11.93 -4.00 -9.24
N LYS A 98 -12.53 -4.48 -8.15
CA LYS A 98 -12.73 -3.66 -6.94
C LYS A 98 -11.41 -3.25 -6.29
N LEU A 99 -10.44 -4.16 -6.22
CA LEU A 99 -9.11 -3.86 -5.67
C LEU A 99 -8.38 -2.81 -6.50
N ILE A 100 -8.39 -2.96 -7.82
CA ILE A 100 -7.81 -1.99 -8.75
C ILE A 100 -8.47 -0.61 -8.54
N TRP A 101 -9.78 -0.57 -8.51
CA TRP A 101 -10.52 0.68 -8.33
C TRP A 101 -10.26 1.31 -6.97
N ARG A 102 -10.21 0.52 -5.91
CA ARG A 102 -9.98 1.01 -4.55
C ARG A 102 -8.56 1.53 -4.34
N ARG A 103 -7.55 0.81 -4.87
CA ARG A 103 -6.15 1.07 -4.58
C ARG A 103 -5.47 1.99 -5.60
N ALA A 104 -5.95 2.00 -6.82
CA ALA A 104 -5.30 2.71 -7.92
C ALA A 104 -6.29 3.57 -8.74
N ARG A 105 -7.34 4.06 -8.12
CA ARG A 105 -8.34 4.90 -8.78
C ARG A 105 -7.73 6.11 -9.47
N SER A 106 -6.76 6.76 -8.84
CA SER A 106 -6.07 7.91 -9.40
C SER A 106 -5.29 7.60 -10.68
N CYS A 107 -5.02 6.33 -10.95
CA CYS A 107 -4.30 5.86 -12.13
C CYS A 107 -5.22 5.53 -13.30
N ILE A 108 -6.54 5.60 -13.12
CA ILE A 108 -7.52 5.23 -14.14
C ILE A 108 -8.32 6.46 -14.57
N GLU A 109 -8.40 6.67 -15.88
CA GLU A 109 -9.21 7.72 -16.49
C GLU A 109 -9.85 7.18 -17.77
N SER A 110 -11.13 7.48 -17.97
CA SER A 110 -11.89 7.02 -19.14
C SER A 110 -11.80 5.50 -19.35
N ARG A 111 -11.88 4.74 -18.27
CA ARG A 111 -11.83 3.26 -18.26
C ARG A 111 -10.52 2.68 -18.80
N ARG A 112 -9.43 3.46 -18.75
CA ARG A 112 -8.10 3.03 -19.16
C ARG A 112 -7.08 3.42 -18.10
N VAL A 113 -6.00 2.67 -18.04
CA VAL A 113 -4.85 3.02 -17.21
C VAL A 113 -4.21 4.27 -17.81
N LYS A 114 -4.15 5.32 -17.01
CA LYS A 114 -3.48 6.59 -17.36
C LYS A 114 -2.06 6.65 -16.80
N LYS A 115 -1.87 6.12 -15.59
CA LYS A 115 -0.56 6.01 -14.93
C LYS A 115 -0.33 4.55 -14.58
N PRO A 116 0.88 4.03 -14.72
CA PRO A 116 1.16 2.62 -14.46
C PRO A 116 0.70 2.14 -13.08
N ILE A 117 0.24 0.90 -13.04
CA ILE A 117 -0.24 0.22 -11.82
C ILE A 117 0.55 -1.07 -11.68
N MET A 118 1.07 -1.33 -10.48
CA MET A 118 1.72 -2.59 -10.15
C MET A 118 0.75 -3.49 -9.40
N VAL A 119 0.59 -4.71 -9.89
CA VAL A 119 -0.17 -5.77 -9.22
C VAL A 119 0.81 -6.86 -8.80
N LEU A 120 0.79 -7.20 -7.53
CA LEU A 120 1.59 -8.28 -6.96
C LEU A 120 0.67 -9.41 -6.52
N VAL A 121 1.06 -10.65 -6.78
CA VAL A 121 0.36 -11.82 -6.24
C VAL A 121 1.39 -12.67 -5.52
N ASP A 122 1.15 -12.95 -4.25
CA ASP A 122 2.05 -13.80 -3.47
C ASP A 122 1.78 -15.29 -3.74
N ARG A 123 2.55 -16.16 -3.08
CA ARG A 123 2.44 -17.62 -3.28
C ARG A 123 1.11 -18.18 -2.79
N GLU A 124 0.48 -17.53 -1.84
CA GLU A 124 -0.84 -17.90 -1.33
C GLU A 124 -1.99 -17.40 -2.20
N GLY A 125 -1.70 -16.63 -3.25
CA GLY A 125 -2.71 -16.08 -4.14
C GLY A 125 -3.32 -14.75 -3.66
N GLU A 126 -2.75 -14.13 -2.64
CA GLU A 126 -3.17 -12.82 -2.17
C GLU A 126 -2.70 -11.73 -3.13
N VAL A 127 -3.59 -10.79 -3.44
CA VAL A 127 -3.36 -9.74 -4.43
C VAL A 127 -3.14 -8.40 -3.73
N GLU A 128 -2.06 -7.70 -4.12
CA GLU A 128 -1.78 -6.34 -3.71
C GLU A 128 -1.71 -5.44 -4.95
N VAL A 129 -2.26 -4.25 -4.83
CA VAL A 129 -2.32 -3.28 -5.94
C VAL A 129 -1.73 -1.96 -5.48
N TYR A 130 -0.82 -1.40 -6.27
CA TYR A 130 -0.19 -0.11 -5.99
C TYR A 130 -0.16 0.78 -7.23
N PRO A 131 -0.46 2.08 -7.11
CA PRO A 131 0.02 3.04 -8.10
C PRO A 131 1.53 2.90 -8.22
N TYR A 132 2.04 2.68 -9.42
CA TYR A 132 3.47 2.38 -9.58
C TYR A 132 4.36 3.51 -9.07
N GLN A 133 3.94 4.76 -9.25
CA GLN A 133 4.69 5.93 -8.76
C GLN A 133 4.98 5.88 -7.25
N ASP A 134 4.12 5.20 -6.47
CA ASP A 134 4.27 5.11 -5.01
C ASP A 134 5.35 4.11 -4.60
N ILE A 135 5.68 3.15 -5.46
CA ILE A 135 6.62 2.07 -5.16
C ILE A 135 7.78 1.96 -6.14
N GLN A 136 7.81 2.81 -7.14
CA GLN A 136 8.78 2.74 -8.24
C GLN A 136 10.22 2.71 -7.74
N HIS A 137 10.55 3.57 -6.81
CA HIS A 137 11.91 3.65 -6.28
C HIS A 137 12.30 2.38 -5.50
N LEU A 138 11.39 1.80 -4.70
CA LEU A 138 11.64 0.53 -4.02
C LEU A 138 11.81 -0.62 -5.04
N HIS A 139 10.96 -0.66 -6.05
CA HIS A 139 11.04 -1.67 -7.11
C HIS A 139 12.37 -1.60 -7.84
N GLN A 140 12.78 -0.40 -8.26
CA GLN A 140 14.05 -0.19 -8.95
C GLN A 140 15.25 -0.59 -8.09
N GLU A 141 15.24 -0.28 -6.79
CA GLU A 141 16.31 -0.69 -5.87
C GLU A 141 16.40 -2.21 -5.75
N ILE A 142 15.27 -2.90 -5.64
CA ILE A 142 15.23 -4.35 -5.52
C ILE A 142 15.70 -5.03 -6.81
N GLU A 143 15.30 -4.52 -7.97
CA GLU A 143 15.69 -5.09 -9.26
C GLU A 143 17.20 -4.94 -9.55
N LYS A 144 17.91 -4.06 -8.87
CA LYS A 144 19.36 -3.93 -8.99
C LYS A 144 20.13 -5.02 -8.24
N LEU A 145 19.48 -5.71 -7.34
CA LEU A 145 20.11 -6.79 -6.56
C LEU A 145 20.04 -8.11 -7.33
#